data_50ca058d5ce062447bedc01a4d7b52a9
#
_entry.id   50ca058d5ce062447bedc01a4d7b52a9
#
_cell.length_a   1.000
_cell.length_b   1.000
_cell.length_c   1.000
_cell.angle_alpha   90.00
_cell.angle_beta   90.00
_cell.angle_gamma   90.00
#
_symmetry.space_group_name_H-M   'P 1'
#
loop_
_entity.id
_entity.type
_entity.pdbx_description
1 polymer ?
#
loop_
_entity_poly.entity_id
_entity_poly.type
_entity_poly.pdbx_seq_one_letter_code
_entity_poly.pdbx_strand_id
1 'polypeptide(L)'
;TVQAGEGDAFHCIAANGSEDPIYSYFDHTDQLGASYASGVLMDYGQGEDEIVNYFETQEFEDYCNTVRSWFENAYLSQDCNTTTDSSLVQMQTGNYLGMFSNAEPDMIANHSVNMQAYVGTDVVPLYTSAPASMTQFYQVTQWMIPITCDNPEKTMEFLNLTYKDKDIVNLLYRGIEGTHYNFVEGSDCVVEYPEGIDASNTPYSAVLNVWGDKMKDYVMAPLDE
;
A
#
# COMPACT_ATOMS: atom_id res chain seq x y z
N THR A 1 -13.59 -27.05 -1.87
CA THR A 1 -13.06 -25.68 -1.74
C THR A 1 -12.59 -25.45 -0.31
N VAL A 2 -11.66 -24.50 -0.07
CA VAL A 2 -11.19 -24.16 1.28
C VAL A 2 -12.35 -23.75 2.17
N GLN A 3 -13.20 -22.86 1.72
CA GLN A 3 -14.40 -22.40 2.45
C GLN A 3 -15.31 -23.55 2.92
N ALA A 4 -15.53 -24.58 2.10
CA ALA A 4 -16.33 -25.74 2.48
C ALA A 4 -15.69 -26.57 3.61
N GLY A 5 -14.39 -26.44 3.84
CA GLY A 5 -13.69 -27.11 4.94
C GLY A 5 -13.65 -26.28 6.23
N GLU A 6 -13.66 -24.95 6.13
CA GLU A 6 -13.53 -24.02 7.26
C GLU A 6 -14.87 -23.58 7.87
N GLY A 7 -15.98 -23.76 7.14
CA GLY A 7 -17.33 -23.44 7.59
C GLY A 7 -17.88 -22.09 7.11
N ASP A 8 -19.11 -21.79 7.49
CA ASP A 8 -19.88 -20.66 6.94
C ASP A 8 -19.35 -19.27 7.35
N ALA A 9 -18.56 -19.19 8.41
CA ALA A 9 -17.94 -17.94 8.86
C ALA A 9 -16.66 -17.59 8.09
N PHE A 10 -16.14 -18.49 7.26
CA PHE A 10 -14.91 -18.29 6.51
C PHE A 10 -15.21 -17.70 5.13
N HIS A 11 -14.51 -16.61 4.79
CA HIS A 11 -14.62 -15.92 3.51
C HIS A 11 -13.28 -15.94 2.76
N CYS A 12 -13.35 -15.83 1.43
CA CYS A 12 -12.14 -15.86 0.62
C CYS A 12 -11.40 -14.52 0.64
N ILE A 13 -12.12 -13.40 0.73
CA ILE A 13 -11.56 -12.07 0.55
C ILE A 13 -12.06 -11.16 1.67
N ALA A 14 -11.11 -10.58 2.42
CA ALA A 14 -11.37 -9.49 3.34
C ALA A 14 -11.49 -8.18 2.55
N ALA A 15 -12.62 -7.49 2.70
CA ALA A 15 -12.89 -6.23 2.05
C ALA A 15 -13.93 -5.41 2.83
N ASN A 16 -13.85 -4.08 2.68
CA ASN A 16 -14.91 -3.18 3.11
C ASN A 16 -15.19 -2.12 2.04
N GLY A 17 -16.40 -1.57 2.04
CA GLY A 17 -16.84 -0.61 1.02
C GLY A 17 -16.14 0.76 1.06
N SER A 18 -15.33 1.05 2.08
CA SER A 18 -14.60 2.32 2.20
C SER A 18 -13.15 2.25 1.72
N GLU A 19 -12.56 1.06 1.66
CA GLU A 19 -11.15 0.88 1.26
C GLU A 19 -10.99 0.49 -0.21
N ASP A 20 -11.98 -0.15 -0.81
CA ASP A 20 -12.04 -0.67 -2.17
C ASP A 20 -10.70 -1.18 -2.80
N PRO A 21 -9.94 -2.05 -2.10
CA PRO A 21 -8.72 -2.61 -2.67
C PRO A 21 -9.02 -3.59 -3.82
N ILE A 22 -10.24 -4.11 -3.92
CA ILE A 22 -10.67 -4.99 -5.02
C ILE A 22 -10.69 -4.22 -6.35
N TYR A 23 -11.12 -2.96 -6.33
CA TYR A 23 -11.12 -2.11 -7.52
C TYR A 23 -9.70 -1.98 -8.11
N SER A 24 -8.71 -1.76 -7.26
CA SER A 24 -7.32 -1.62 -7.71
C SER A 24 -6.77 -2.86 -8.43
N TYR A 25 -7.33 -4.04 -8.19
CA TYR A 25 -6.95 -5.25 -8.92
C TYR A 25 -7.39 -5.23 -10.37
N PHE A 26 -8.54 -4.61 -10.65
CA PHE A 26 -9.10 -4.50 -12.00
C PHE A 26 -8.74 -3.19 -12.69
N ASP A 27 -8.29 -2.19 -11.94
CA ASP A 27 -7.96 -0.87 -12.48
C ASP A 27 -6.56 -0.87 -13.11
N HIS A 28 -6.52 -1.23 -14.38
CA HIS A 28 -5.31 -1.12 -15.21
C HIS A 28 -5.30 0.19 -16.00
N THR A 29 -5.60 1.30 -15.33
CA THR A 29 -5.74 2.60 -15.97
C THR A 29 -4.74 3.61 -15.44
N ASP A 30 -4.41 4.63 -16.24
CA ASP A 30 -3.82 5.87 -15.79
C ASP A 30 -4.92 6.93 -15.65
N GLN A 31 -5.20 7.35 -14.44
CA GLN A 31 -6.24 8.33 -14.11
C GLN A 31 -5.79 9.79 -14.33
N LEU A 32 -4.64 10.01 -14.98
CA LEU A 32 -4.10 11.32 -15.36
C LEU A 32 -3.99 12.32 -14.20
N GLY A 33 -3.70 11.80 -13.01
CA GLY A 33 -3.53 12.60 -11.80
C GLY A 33 -4.82 12.99 -11.09
N ALA A 34 -5.96 12.49 -11.52
CA ALA A 34 -7.25 12.71 -10.87
C ALA A 34 -7.75 11.44 -10.20
N SER A 35 -8.01 11.47 -8.91
CA SER A 35 -8.64 10.34 -8.22
C SER A 35 -10.09 10.19 -8.66
N TYR A 36 -10.49 8.96 -9.00
CA TYR A 36 -11.86 8.61 -9.37
C TYR A 36 -12.43 9.37 -10.58
N ALA A 37 -11.55 9.82 -11.48
CA ALA A 37 -11.97 10.45 -12.72
C ALA A 37 -12.54 9.41 -13.69
N SER A 38 -13.63 9.75 -14.36
CA SER A 38 -14.20 8.91 -15.42
C SER A 38 -13.34 8.89 -16.69
N GLY A 39 -12.51 9.89 -16.93
CA GLY A 39 -11.61 9.98 -18.07
C GLY A 39 -10.24 9.40 -17.75
N VAL A 40 -9.88 8.29 -18.37
CA VAL A 40 -8.64 7.55 -18.11
C VAL A 40 -7.97 7.12 -19.41
N LEU A 41 -6.68 6.81 -19.34
CA LEU A 41 -5.99 6.03 -20.36
C LEU A 41 -5.99 4.55 -19.93
N MET A 42 -6.34 3.66 -20.84
CA MET A 42 -6.28 2.22 -20.59
C MET A 42 -4.84 1.73 -20.56
N ASP A 43 -4.61 0.50 -20.08
CA ASP A 43 -3.30 -0.16 -19.98
C ASP A 43 -2.20 0.72 -19.37
N TYR A 44 -2.55 1.45 -18.30
CA TYR A 44 -1.65 2.41 -17.63
C TYR A 44 -1.11 3.51 -18.56
N GLY A 45 -1.82 3.82 -19.64
CA GLY A 45 -1.39 4.76 -20.68
C GLY A 45 -0.28 4.24 -21.58
N GLN A 46 0.02 2.94 -21.56
CA GLN A 46 1.08 2.36 -22.37
C GLN A 46 0.60 2.08 -23.80
N GLY A 47 0.94 2.99 -24.71
CA GLY A 47 0.59 2.87 -26.12
C GLY A 47 -0.82 3.38 -26.46
N GLU A 48 -1.55 3.87 -25.48
CA GLU A 48 -2.87 4.46 -25.63
C GLU A 48 -2.80 5.98 -25.44
N ASP A 49 -3.40 6.71 -26.38
CA ASP A 49 -3.47 8.17 -26.36
C ASP A 49 -4.91 8.71 -26.37
N GLU A 50 -5.90 7.83 -26.36
CA GLU A 50 -7.31 8.16 -26.29
C GLU A 50 -7.83 8.09 -24.86
N ILE A 51 -8.41 9.18 -24.38
CA ILE A 51 -9.06 9.24 -23.06
C ILE A 51 -10.46 8.65 -23.21
N VAL A 52 -10.75 7.61 -22.43
CA VAL A 52 -12.04 6.93 -22.41
C VAL A 52 -12.78 7.17 -21.09
N ASN A 53 -14.10 7.05 -21.12
CA ASN A 53 -14.88 6.98 -19.89
C ASN A 53 -14.80 5.55 -19.33
N TYR A 54 -14.07 5.35 -18.25
CA TYR A 54 -13.85 4.02 -17.65
C TYR A 54 -15.17 3.28 -17.37
N PHE A 55 -16.17 3.99 -16.88
CA PHE A 55 -17.47 3.39 -16.53
C PHE A 55 -18.27 2.87 -17.73
N GLU A 56 -17.86 3.19 -18.95
CA GLU A 56 -18.46 2.69 -20.21
C GLU A 56 -17.63 1.58 -20.87
N THR A 57 -16.55 1.14 -20.22
CA THR A 57 -15.67 0.09 -20.72
C THR A 57 -16.16 -1.31 -20.36
N GLN A 58 -15.73 -2.31 -21.15
CA GLN A 58 -15.98 -3.71 -20.85
C GLN A 58 -15.28 -4.14 -19.56
N GLU A 59 -14.10 -3.61 -19.28
CA GLU A 59 -13.31 -3.89 -18.09
C GLU A 59 -14.08 -3.52 -16.81
N PHE A 60 -14.76 -2.37 -16.81
CA PHE A 60 -15.60 -1.98 -15.68
C PHE A 60 -16.84 -2.87 -15.53
N GLU A 61 -17.47 -3.27 -16.63
CA GLU A 61 -18.58 -4.23 -16.58
C GLU A 61 -18.13 -5.59 -16.03
N ASP A 62 -16.97 -6.08 -16.49
CA ASP A 62 -16.38 -7.34 -16.02
C ASP A 62 -16.01 -7.27 -14.52
N TYR A 63 -15.47 -6.15 -14.06
CA TYR A 63 -15.25 -5.89 -12.64
C TYR A 63 -16.55 -6.01 -11.84
N CYS A 64 -17.58 -5.29 -12.23
CA CYS A 64 -18.87 -5.31 -11.54
C CYS A 64 -19.48 -6.72 -11.49
N ASN A 65 -19.45 -7.46 -12.60
CA ASN A 65 -19.98 -8.81 -12.68
C ASN A 65 -19.18 -9.79 -11.82
N THR A 66 -17.86 -9.66 -11.79
CA THR A 66 -16.97 -10.51 -11.00
C THR A 66 -17.19 -10.30 -9.50
N VAL A 67 -17.19 -9.04 -9.05
CA VAL A 67 -17.39 -8.72 -7.62
C VAL A 67 -18.80 -9.13 -7.16
N ARG A 68 -19.81 -8.92 -8.00
CA ARG A 68 -21.16 -9.42 -7.73
C ARG A 68 -21.18 -10.94 -7.57
N SER A 69 -20.52 -11.68 -8.47
CA SER A 69 -20.42 -13.13 -8.37
C SER A 69 -19.73 -13.57 -7.09
N TRP A 70 -18.66 -12.88 -6.67
CA TRP A 70 -17.97 -13.18 -5.40
C TRP A 70 -18.87 -12.96 -4.18
N PHE A 71 -19.68 -11.90 -4.20
CA PHE A 71 -20.64 -11.62 -3.16
C PHE A 71 -21.76 -12.69 -3.09
N GLU A 72 -22.34 -13.01 -4.26
CA GLU A 72 -23.43 -14.03 -4.36
C GLU A 72 -22.95 -15.44 -3.96
N ASN A 73 -21.67 -15.76 -4.15
CA ASN A 73 -21.06 -17.03 -3.76
C ASN A 73 -20.48 -17.00 -2.33
N ALA A 74 -20.71 -15.94 -1.56
CA ALA A 74 -20.21 -15.74 -0.21
C ALA A 74 -18.66 -15.77 -0.09
N TYR A 75 -17.94 -15.46 -1.16
CA TYR A 75 -16.48 -15.24 -1.10
C TYR A 75 -16.14 -13.92 -0.39
N LEU A 76 -17.04 -12.95 -0.47
CA LEU A 76 -17.04 -11.74 0.34
C LEU A 76 -18.04 -11.91 1.49
N SER A 77 -17.77 -11.28 2.64
CA SER A 77 -18.74 -11.23 3.73
C SER A 77 -20.00 -10.47 3.31
N GLN A 78 -21.16 -10.89 3.84
CA GLN A 78 -22.45 -10.25 3.54
C GLN A 78 -22.54 -8.81 4.07
N ASP A 79 -21.72 -8.47 5.04
CA ASP A 79 -21.61 -7.12 5.64
C ASP A 79 -20.45 -6.28 5.07
N CYS A 80 -19.75 -6.74 4.03
CA CYS A 80 -18.58 -6.04 3.46
C CYS A 80 -18.84 -4.58 3.08
N ASN A 81 -20.07 -4.21 2.72
CA ASN A 81 -20.45 -2.83 2.41
C ASN A 81 -20.84 -1.98 3.64
N THR A 82 -21.00 -2.58 4.80
CA THR A 82 -21.48 -1.90 6.01
C THR A 82 -20.52 -1.99 7.18
N THR A 83 -19.57 -2.93 7.13
CA THR A 83 -18.53 -3.05 8.15
C THR A 83 -17.60 -1.83 8.12
N THR A 84 -17.16 -1.42 9.30
CA THR A 84 -16.13 -0.37 9.50
C THR A 84 -14.75 -0.96 9.75
N ASP A 85 -14.65 -2.29 9.87
CA ASP A 85 -13.39 -2.98 10.08
C ASP A 85 -12.58 -2.97 8.79
N SER A 86 -11.33 -2.51 8.87
CA SER A 86 -10.42 -2.56 7.74
C SER A 86 -10.17 -4.00 7.29
N SER A 87 -9.78 -4.19 6.04
CA SER A 87 -9.42 -5.52 5.52
C SER A 87 -8.34 -6.19 6.38
N LEU A 88 -7.42 -5.40 6.92
CA LEU A 88 -6.38 -5.88 7.83
C LEU A 88 -6.97 -6.41 9.16
N VAL A 89 -7.91 -5.68 9.78
CA VAL A 89 -8.58 -6.11 11.01
C VAL A 89 -9.40 -7.37 10.76
N GLN A 90 -10.07 -7.46 9.61
CA GLN A 90 -10.78 -8.68 9.21
C GLN A 90 -9.84 -9.89 9.11
N MET A 91 -8.64 -9.72 8.49
CA MET A 91 -7.63 -10.78 8.39
C MET A 91 -7.15 -11.28 9.77
N GLN A 92 -7.05 -10.42 10.79
CA GLN A 92 -6.66 -10.79 12.15
C GLN A 92 -7.63 -11.78 12.81
N THR A 93 -8.86 -11.88 12.33
CA THR A 93 -9.83 -12.83 12.87
C THR A 93 -9.54 -14.28 12.50
N GLY A 94 -8.68 -14.52 11.50
CA GLY A 94 -8.39 -15.85 10.96
C GLY A 94 -9.51 -16.43 10.09
N ASN A 95 -10.58 -15.67 9.81
CA ASN A 95 -11.73 -16.12 9.03
C ASN A 95 -11.66 -15.74 7.55
N TYR A 96 -10.51 -15.27 7.07
CA TYR A 96 -10.33 -14.83 5.70
C TYR A 96 -9.08 -15.46 5.07
N LEU A 97 -9.17 -15.84 3.79
CA LEU A 97 -8.05 -16.42 3.07
C LEU A 97 -7.02 -15.36 2.64
N GLY A 98 -7.47 -14.17 2.30
CA GLY A 98 -6.60 -13.11 1.82
C GLY A 98 -7.32 -11.79 1.64
N MET A 99 -6.55 -10.80 1.22
CA MET A 99 -7.04 -9.46 0.89
C MET A 99 -6.28 -8.90 -0.31
N PHE A 100 -6.87 -7.96 -1.00
CA PHE A 100 -6.16 -7.13 -1.97
C PHE A 100 -5.52 -5.94 -1.26
N SER A 101 -4.34 -5.54 -1.73
CA SER A 101 -3.63 -4.39 -1.22
C SER A 101 -2.80 -3.75 -2.34
N ASN A 102 -2.61 -2.44 -2.29
CA ASN A 102 -1.65 -1.78 -3.15
C ASN A 102 -0.23 -2.22 -2.75
N ALA A 103 0.59 -2.52 -3.75
CA ALA A 103 1.98 -2.90 -3.54
C ALA A 103 2.90 -2.03 -4.41
N GLU A 104 3.95 -1.50 -3.80
CA GLU A 104 5.06 -0.90 -4.52
C GLU A 104 6.14 -1.95 -4.77
N PRO A 105 7.02 -1.80 -5.78
CA PRO A 105 8.00 -2.82 -6.15
C PRO A 105 8.93 -3.27 -5.02
N ASP A 106 9.24 -2.38 -4.09
CA ASP A 106 10.09 -2.63 -2.92
C ASP A 106 9.30 -3.12 -1.68
N MET A 107 7.97 -3.18 -1.78
CA MET A 107 7.11 -3.52 -0.65
C MET A 107 6.92 -5.02 -0.43
N ILE A 108 7.29 -5.89 -1.37
CA ILE A 108 7.01 -7.33 -1.17
C ILE A 108 7.71 -7.83 0.10
N ALA A 109 9.01 -7.61 0.24
CA ALA A 109 9.73 -8.01 1.44
C ALA A 109 9.19 -7.28 2.68
N ASN A 110 9.06 -5.96 2.61
CA ASN A 110 8.55 -5.15 3.72
C ASN A 110 7.09 -5.41 4.04
N HIS A 111 6.26 -5.65 3.02
CA HIS A 111 4.81 -5.85 3.20
C HIS A 111 4.52 -7.21 3.84
N SER A 112 5.22 -8.27 3.46
CA SER A 112 5.04 -9.58 4.09
C SER A 112 5.44 -9.54 5.56
N VAL A 113 6.59 -8.94 5.89
CA VAL A 113 7.04 -8.75 7.28
C VAL A 113 6.01 -7.98 8.10
N ASN A 114 5.57 -6.84 7.59
CA ASN A 114 4.61 -6.00 8.28
C ASN A 114 3.24 -6.70 8.40
N MET A 115 2.78 -7.37 7.34
CA MET A 115 1.52 -8.09 7.34
C MET A 115 1.53 -9.28 8.29
N GLN A 116 2.59 -10.06 8.36
CA GLN A 116 2.73 -11.14 9.35
C GLN A 116 2.64 -10.61 10.78
N ALA A 117 3.33 -9.51 11.07
CA ALA A 117 3.27 -8.88 12.39
C ALA A 117 1.83 -8.40 12.74
N TYR A 118 1.12 -7.80 11.78
CA TYR A 118 -0.25 -7.32 12.01
C TYR A 118 -1.29 -8.44 12.06
N VAL A 119 -1.18 -9.42 11.19
CA VAL A 119 -2.17 -10.52 11.07
C VAL A 119 -1.90 -11.64 12.08
N GLY A 120 -0.65 -11.80 12.52
CA GLY A 120 -0.25 -12.83 13.48
C GLY A 120 -0.12 -14.23 12.85
N THR A 121 -0.07 -14.33 11.52
CA THR A 121 0.14 -15.58 10.78
C THR A 121 0.93 -15.29 9.51
N ASP A 122 1.49 -16.36 8.92
CA ASP A 122 2.24 -16.24 7.68
C ASP A 122 1.37 -15.72 6.54
N VAL A 123 1.88 -14.72 5.83
CA VAL A 123 1.22 -14.10 4.69
C VAL A 123 2.12 -14.20 3.47
N VAL A 124 1.59 -14.74 2.38
CA VAL A 124 2.30 -14.84 1.11
C VAL A 124 1.84 -13.72 0.18
N PRO A 125 2.68 -12.72 -0.09
CA PRO A 125 2.34 -11.67 -1.05
C PRO A 125 2.44 -12.20 -2.48
N LEU A 126 1.45 -11.85 -3.31
CA LEU A 126 1.40 -12.21 -4.71
C LEU A 126 1.15 -10.95 -5.54
N TYR A 127 1.99 -10.69 -6.54
CA TYR A 127 1.68 -9.68 -7.54
C TYR A 127 0.57 -10.17 -8.46
N THR A 128 -0.48 -9.40 -8.58
CA THR A 128 -1.60 -9.66 -9.50
C THR A 128 -1.43 -8.95 -10.83
N SER A 129 -0.56 -7.94 -10.89
CA SER A 129 -0.16 -7.24 -12.11
C SER A 129 1.32 -6.87 -12.07
N ALA A 130 1.92 -6.66 -13.23
CA ALA A 130 3.29 -6.13 -13.30
C ALA A 130 3.32 -4.69 -12.76
N PRO A 131 4.41 -4.27 -12.09
CA PRO A 131 4.56 -2.88 -11.69
C PRO A 131 4.48 -1.95 -12.91
N ALA A 132 3.66 -0.92 -12.80
CA ALA A 132 3.48 0.08 -13.85
C ALA A 132 3.76 1.48 -13.32
N SER A 133 4.26 2.35 -14.20
CA SER A 133 4.42 3.77 -13.90
C SER A 133 3.22 4.52 -14.47
N MET A 134 2.56 5.31 -13.65
CA MET A 134 1.38 6.08 -14.03
C MET A 134 1.47 7.51 -13.47
N THR A 135 0.67 8.42 -13.99
CA THR A 135 0.68 9.84 -13.58
C THR A 135 -0.09 10.11 -12.29
N GLN A 136 -0.80 9.12 -11.77
CA GLN A 136 -1.75 9.27 -10.67
C GLN A 136 -1.12 9.80 -9.37
N PHE A 137 0.10 9.39 -9.04
CA PHE A 137 0.66 9.58 -7.70
C PHE A 137 1.46 10.85 -7.48
N TYR A 138 1.79 11.64 -8.51
CA TYR A 138 2.62 12.84 -8.33
C TYR A 138 1.94 13.95 -7.50
N GLN A 139 0.63 13.90 -7.31
CA GLN A 139 -0.15 14.89 -6.55
C GLN A 139 -0.62 14.42 -5.16
N VAL A 140 -0.34 13.16 -4.79
CA VAL A 140 -0.90 12.57 -3.56
C VAL A 140 -0.37 13.26 -2.31
N THR A 141 0.88 13.68 -2.31
CA THR A 141 1.47 14.39 -1.17
C THR A 141 2.11 15.68 -1.64
N GLN A 142 1.68 16.79 -1.06
CA GLN A 142 2.21 18.11 -1.35
C GLN A 142 2.57 18.84 -0.06
N TRP A 143 3.74 19.48 -0.06
CA TRP A 143 4.16 20.37 1.00
C TRP A 143 3.80 21.81 0.65
N MET A 144 3.23 22.52 1.60
CA MET A 144 2.91 23.93 1.46
C MET A 144 3.58 24.75 2.56
N ILE A 145 4.15 25.88 2.20
CA ILE A 145 4.67 26.85 3.15
C ILE A 145 3.61 27.97 3.27
N PRO A 146 2.93 28.10 4.42
CA PRO A 146 1.89 29.09 4.59
C PRO A 146 2.48 30.52 4.60
N ILE A 147 1.69 31.50 4.21
CA ILE A 147 2.08 32.92 4.22
C ILE A 147 2.42 33.42 5.65
N THR A 148 1.95 32.72 6.67
CA THR A 148 2.23 33.02 8.08
C THR A 148 3.53 32.42 8.59
N CYS A 149 4.30 31.76 7.72
CA CYS A 149 5.60 31.21 8.10
C CYS A 149 6.61 32.33 8.33
N ASP A 150 7.22 32.37 9.52
CA ASP A 150 8.20 33.41 9.88
C ASP A 150 9.51 33.30 9.07
N ASN A 151 9.87 32.11 8.59
CA ASN A 151 11.09 31.89 7.85
C ASN A 151 10.90 30.87 6.71
N PRO A 152 10.27 31.26 5.60
CA PRO A 152 9.98 30.39 4.49
C PRO A 152 11.25 29.86 3.79
N GLU A 153 12.34 30.63 3.76
CA GLU A 153 13.61 30.18 3.19
C GLU A 153 14.17 28.99 3.99
N LYS A 154 14.16 29.06 5.33
CA LYS A 154 14.61 27.93 6.18
C LYS A 154 13.74 26.70 6.02
N THR A 155 12.43 26.89 5.88
CA THR A 155 11.50 25.79 5.61
C THR A 155 11.83 25.13 4.27
N MET A 156 12.09 25.92 3.24
CA MET A 156 12.47 25.40 1.92
C MET A 156 13.86 24.73 1.96
N GLU A 157 14.84 25.27 2.70
CA GLU A 157 16.12 24.61 2.92
C GLU A 157 15.95 23.23 3.55
N PHE A 158 15.10 23.12 4.59
CA PHE A 158 14.80 21.82 5.21
C PHE A 158 14.14 20.84 4.23
N LEU A 159 13.11 21.26 3.50
CA LEU A 159 12.48 20.42 2.50
C LEU A 159 13.48 19.98 1.42
N ASN A 160 14.39 20.86 1.00
CA ASN A 160 15.43 20.50 0.04
C ASN A 160 16.45 19.48 0.60
N LEU A 161 16.73 19.49 1.91
CA LEU A 161 17.56 18.48 2.54
C LEU A 161 16.95 17.09 2.45
N THR A 162 15.63 16.96 2.56
CA THR A 162 14.95 15.66 2.41
C THR A 162 15.14 15.02 1.03
N TYR A 163 15.50 15.79 0.01
CA TYR A 163 15.84 15.29 -1.33
C TYR A 163 17.34 15.03 -1.53
N LYS A 164 18.22 15.61 -0.70
CA LYS A 164 19.66 15.58 -0.91
C LYS A 164 20.43 14.74 0.09
N ASP A 165 19.97 14.74 1.34
CA ASP A 165 20.67 14.19 2.47
C ASP A 165 20.06 12.84 2.89
N LYS A 166 20.83 11.76 2.74
CA LYS A 166 20.41 10.39 3.08
C LYS A 166 20.12 10.26 4.58
N ASP A 167 20.89 10.91 5.44
CA ASP A 167 20.75 10.78 6.88
C ASP A 167 19.46 11.45 7.37
N ILE A 168 19.13 12.63 6.81
CA ILE A 168 17.86 13.30 7.08
C ILE A 168 16.66 12.47 6.63
N VAL A 169 16.72 11.88 5.43
CA VAL A 169 15.66 11.01 4.91
C VAL A 169 15.45 9.83 5.86
N ASN A 170 16.51 9.13 6.23
CA ASN A 170 16.40 7.94 7.07
C ASN A 170 16.03 8.27 8.53
N LEU A 171 16.47 9.41 9.04
CA LEU A 171 15.99 9.90 10.35
C LEU A 171 14.48 10.09 10.35
N LEU A 172 13.92 10.60 9.25
CA LEU A 172 12.47 10.82 9.10
C LEU A 172 11.68 9.53 8.80
N TYR A 173 12.25 8.58 8.05
CA TYR A 173 11.56 7.33 7.70
C TYR A 173 11.79 6.22 8.71
N ARG A 174 13.03 6.05 9.20
CA ARG A 174 13.44 4.92 10.04
C ARG A 174 13.67 5.29 11.49
N GLY A 175 13.90 6.59 11.78
CA GLY A 175 14.21 7.06 13.14
C GLY A 175 15.69 6.91 13.47
N ILE A 176 16.01 6.38 14.65
CA ILE A 176 17.34 6.37 15.24
C ILE A 176 17.90 4.95 15.23
N GLU A 177 19.11 4.78 14.66
CA GLU A 177 19.86 3.54 14.70
C GLU A 177 20.09 3.06 16.14
N GLY A 178 20.04 1.76 16.34
CA GLY A 178 20.16 1.12 17.66
C GLY A 178 18.91 1.21 18.53
N THR A 179 17.93 2.04 18.13
CA THR A 179 16.66 2.23 18.87
C THR A 179 15.46 1.77 18.06
N HIS A 180 15.38 2.18 16.80
CA HIS A 180 14.24 1.88 15.92
C HIS A 180 14.60 0.89 14.82
N TYR A 181 15.88 0.82 14.47
CA TYR A 181 16.43 -0.14 13.51
C TYR A 181 17.90 -0.42 13.81
N ASN A 182 18.42 -1.53 13.29
CA ASN A 182 19.84 -1.85 13.19
C ASN A 182 20.19 -2.11 11.72
N PHE A 183 21.45 -1.91 11.34
CA PHE A 183 21.92 -2.41 10.05
C PHE A 183 22.13 -3.92 10.10
N VAL A 184 21.72 -4.59 9.02
CA VAL A 184 22.09 -5.99 8.80
C VAL A 184 23.59 -6.10 8.61
N GLU A 185 24.22 -7.13 9.19
CA GLU A 185 25.67 -7.32 9.13
C GLU A 185 26.20 -7.30 7.69
N GLY A 186 27.15 -6.42 7.42
CA GLY A 186 27.77 -6.25 6.10
C GLY A 186 26.98 -5.38 5.12
N SER A 187 25.88 -4.77 5.52
CA SER A 187 25.11 -3.84 4.69
C SER A 187 25.19 -2.40 5.23
N ASP A 188 25.14 -1.45 4.30
CA ASP A 188 25.03 0.00 4.56
C ASP A 188 23.67 0.59 4.15
N CYS A 189 22.75 -0.25 3.69
CA CYS A 189 21.44 0.16 3.21
C CYS A 189 20.31 -0.79 3.59
N VAL A 190 20.60 -2.00 4.08
CA VAL A 190 19.57 -2.92 4.56
C VAL A 190 19.54 -2.88 6.07
N VAL A 191 18.34 -2.71 6.60
CA VAL A 191 18.08 -2.56 8.04
C VAL A 191 17.04 -3.58 8.52
N GLU A 192 17.07 -3.88 9.80
CA GLU A 192 16.16 -4.78 10.48
C GLU A 192 15.64 -4.14 11.77
N TYR A 193 14.57 -4.67 12.32
CA TYR A 193 14.11 -4.24 13.63
C TYR A 193 15.05 -4.76 14.72
N PRO A 194 15.25 -3.99 15.83
CA PRO A 194 15.95 -4.49 17.01
C PRO A 194 15.24 -5.71 17.61
N GLU A 195 15.98 -6.52 18.39
CA GLU A 195 15.43 -7.69 19.07
C GLU A 195 14.17 -7.35 19.89
N GLY A 196 13.08 -8.07 19.66
CA GLY A 196 11.78 -7.89 20.31
C GLY A 196 10.93 -6.75 19.75
N ILE A 197 11.40 -6.09 18.70
CA ILE A 197 10.64 -5.05 17.97
C ILE A 197 10.24 -5.61 16.60
N ASP A 198 9.05 -5.26 16.17
CA ASP A 198 8.51 -5.55 14.84
C ASP A 198 7.62 -4.39 14.35
N ALA A 199 7.00 -4.55 13.20
CA ALA A 199 6.15 -3.54 12.61
C ALA A 199 4.92 -3.20 13.47
N SER A 200 4.44 -4.12 14.31
CA SER A 200 3.25 -3.94 15.13
C SER A 200 3.51 -3.20 16.43
N ASN A 201 4.76 -3.27 16.95
CA ASN A 201 5.13 -2.71 18.25
C ASN A 201 6.24 -1.65 18.19
N THR A 202 6.73 -1.30 17.00
CA THR A 202 7.77 -0.28 16.84
C THR A 202 7.34 1.07 17.44
N PRO A 203 8.20 1.71 18.25
CA PRO A 203 7.86 3.00 18.86
C PRO A 203 7.89 4.17 17.87
N TYR A 204 8.37 3.94 16.64
CA TYR A 204 8.46 4.95 15.59
C TYR A 204 8.06 4.37 14.25
N SER A 205 7.04 4.95 13.63
CA SER A 205 6.62 4.65 12.27
C SER A 205 6.29 5.95 11.54
N ALA A 206 7.00 6.23 10.48
CA ALA A 206 6.72 7.40 9.65
C ALA A 206 5.65 7.07 8.60
N VAL A 207 4.90 8.09 8.20
CA VAL A 207 4.02 7.99 7.03
C VAL A 207 4.91 7.92 5.79
N LEU A 208 4.77 6.82 5.05
CA LEU A 208 5.51 6.59 3.81
C LEU A 208 5.14 7.63 2.73
N ASN A 209 6.09 7.91 1.86
CA ASN A 209 5.92 8.76 0.67
C ASN A 209 5.62 10.25 0.93
N VAL A 210 5.86 10.76 2.14
CA VAL A 210 5.66 12.19 2.45
C VAL A 210 6.94 13.00 2.48
N TRP A 211 8.12 12.38 2.62
CA TRP A 211 9.40 13.07 2.77
C TRP A 211 10.34 12.79 1.60
N GLY A 212 10.69 13.83 0.87
CA GLY A 212 11.83 13.90 -0.04
C GLY A 212 11.99 12.75 -1.03
N ASP A 213 13.25 12.32 -1.19
CA ASP A 213 13.64 11.27 -2.12
C ASP A 213 13.62 9.88 -1.48
N LYS A 214 12.56 9.13 -1.74
CA LYS A 214 12.40 7.77 -1.24
C LYS A 214 13.49 6.79 -1.70
N MET A 215 14.17 7.08 -2.81
CA MET A 215 15.30 6.25 -3.28
C MET A 215 16.52 6.29 -2.34
N LYS A 216 16.51 7.18 -1.35
CA LYS A 216 17.53 7.27 -0.29
C LYS A 216 17.13 6.54 0.99
N ASP A 217 15.91 6.03 1.07
CA ASP A 217 15.45 5.25 2.22
C ASP A 217 16.19 3.90 2.32
N TYR A 218 16.43 3.44 3.54
CA TYR A 218 16.96 2.10 3.78
C TYR A 218 15.88 1.05 3.51
N VAL A 219 16.32 -0.10 3.04
CA VAL A 219 15.44 -1.24 2.76
C VAL A 219 15.33 -2.12 4.00
N MET A 220 14.10 -2.46 4.42
CA MET A 220 13.92 -3.45 5.48
C MET A 220 14.33 -4.83 4.99
N ALA A 221 15.09 -5.54 5.81
CA ALA A 221 15.43 -6.93 5.54
C ALA A 221 14.15 -7.78 5.49
N PRO A 222 14.04 -8.75 4.55
CA PRO A 222 12.98 -9.75 4.61
C PRO A 222 13.11 -10.54 5.92
N LEU A 223 11.99 -11.06 6.45
CA LEU A 223 12.05 -12.03 7.53
C LEU A 223 12.77 -13.28 7.01
N ASP A 224 13.72 -13.78 7.80
CA ASP A 224 14.33 -15.07 7.53
C ASP A 224 13.24 -16.15 7.60
N GLU A 225 13.15 -17.00 6.56
CA GLU A 225 12.29 -18.18 6.53
C GLU A 225 12.82 -19.27 7.50
#